data_5eebac7ae6b07e28bdedc8839d427503
#
_entry.id   5eebac7ae6b07e28bdedc8839d427503
#
_cell.length_a   1.000
_cell.length_b   1.000
_cell.length_c   1.000
_cell.angle_alpha   90.00
_cell.angle_beta   90.00
_cell.angle_gamma   90.00
#
_symmetry.space_group_name_H-M   'P 1'
#
loop_
_entity.id
_entity.type
_entity.pdbx_description
1 polymer ?
#
loop_
_entity_poly.entity_id
_entity_poly.type
_entity_poly.pdbx_seq_one_letter_code
_entity_poly.pdbx_strand_id
1 'polypeptide(L)'
;MNNMPEVKIGVVAVSRDCFPESLSVNRRKNLMKAYTEKYGTEGIYECPICIVENEIHMVQALEDIKKAGCNALCVYLGNFGPEISETLLAKHFDGPKMFVAAAEESGDNLLDGRGDAYCGMLNASYNLQLRNIKAYIPEYPVGDAKECADMIHEFLPIARAVVGLQNLKIISFGPRPMNFLACNAPIKQLYNIGVEIEENSELDLFEAFNKHAGDERIPAIVKEMEEELGAGNKKPEILPKLAQYEITLKDWVEEHKGYRKYVALTSKCWPAFQTQFGFVPCYVNSRLTAQGIPVSCEVDIYGTLSEFIGTVVSQDTVTLLDINNSVPKDMYKNDIEGKYNYTQKDTFMGFHCGNTASSKLSFCEMKYQKIMARTLPEEVTQGTLEGDIVPGDITFYRLQSTADNKLRAYVAQGEVLPVATRSFGAIGVFAIPEMGRFYRHVLVEKGFPHHGAVAFGHFGKELFEVFKYIGVPVDEIGYNQPAGVKYPTENPWG
;
A
#
# COMPACT_ATOMS: atom_id res chain seq x y z
N MET A 1 1.19 -16.17 9.95
CA MET A 1 0.00 -15.29 9.76
C MET A 1 -0.11 -14.92 8.29
N ASN A 2 -1.30 -15.01 7.66
CA ASN A 2 -1.49 -14.44 6.31
C ASN A 2 -1.94 -12.98 6.48
N ASN A 3 -1.03 -12.04 6.22
CA ASN A 3 -1.27 -10.59 6.40
C ASN A 3 -1.68 -9.90 5.09
N MET A 4 -1.96 -10.68 4.04
CA MET A 4 -2.40 -10.18 2.74
C MET A 4 -3.94 -10.25 2.64
N PRO A 5 -4.63 -9.12 2.43
CA PRO A 5 -6.08 -9.10 2.30
C PRO A 5 -6.57 -9.85 1.05
N GLU A 6 -7.49 -10.76 1.24
CA GLU A 6 -8.20 -11.40 0.14
C GLU A 6 -9.41 -10.55 -0.26
N VAL A 7 -9.63 -10.39 -1.56
CA VAL A 7 -10.74 -9.63 -2.12
C VAL A 7 -11.64 -10.55 -2.92
N LYS A 8 -12.96 -10.48 -2.64
CA LYS A 8 -13.99 -11.10 -3.45
C LYS A 8 -15.01 -10.05 -3.87
N ILE A 9 -15.01 -9.73 -5.16
CA ILE A 9 -15.88 -8.72 -5.75
C ILE A 9 -17.22 -9.34 -6.12
N GLY A 10 -18.32 -8.82 -5.55
CA GLY A 10 -19.67 -9.13 -6.00
C GLY A 10 -20.07 -8.20 -7.15
N VAL A 11 -20.32 -8.76 -8.32
CA VAL A 11 -20.82 -8.00 -9.48
C VAL A 11 -22.34 -8.00 -9.47
N VAL A 12 -22.93 -6.81 -9.27
CA VAL A 12 -24.39 -6.60 -9.22
C VAL A 12 -24.80 -5.71 -10.39
N ALA A 13 -25.54 -6.27 -11.33
CA ALA A 13 -26.06 -5.49 -12.45
C ALA A 13 -27.35 -4.77 -12.09
N VAL A 14 -27.57 -3.61 -12.69
CA VAL A 14 -28.76 -2.78 -12.47
C VAL A 14 -29.47 -2.49 -13.80
N SER A 15 -30.78 -2.24 -13.73
CA SER A 15 -31.62 -1.91 -14.88
C SER A 15 -32.69 -0.90 -14.47
N ARG A 16 -32.98 0.06 -15.31
CA ARG A 16 -34.13 0.94 -15.14
C ARG A 16 -35.36 0.32 -15.81
N ASP A 17 -36.50 0.39 -15.15
CA ASP A 17 -37.77 -0.23 -15.54
C ASP A 17 -38.27 0.11 -16.96
N CYS A 18 -37.88 1.27 -17.50
CA CYS A 18 -38.23 1.70 -18.86
C CYS A 18 -37.27 1.20 -19.97
N PHE A 19 -36.23 0.44 -19.59
CA PHE A 19 -35.31 -0.21 -20.52
C PHE A 19 -35.49 -1.74 -20.47
N PRO A 20 -35.12 -2.48 -21.53
CA PRO A 20 -35.20 -3.95 -21.50
C PRO A 20 -34.29 -4.54 -20.43
N GLU A 21 -34.86 -5.23 -19.44
CA GLU A 21 -34.09 -5.96 -18.41
C GLU A 21 -33.11 -6.96 -19.06
N SER A 22 -33.59 -7.64 -20.13
CA SER A 22 -32.79 -8.62 -20.87
C SER A 22 -31.48 -8.07 -21.41
N LEU A 23 -31.40 -6.78 -21.69
CA LEU A 23 -30.18 -6.11 -22.14
C LEU A 23 -29.13 -6.14 -21.02
N SER A 24 -29.50 -5.73 -19.82
CA SER A 24 -28.60 -5.77 -18.66
C SER A 24 -28.18 -7.20 -18.29
N VAL A 25 -29.11 -8.17 -18.35
CA VAL A 25 -28.81 -9.59 -18.11
C VAL A 25 -27.75 -10.10 -19.08
N ASN A 26 -27.93 -9.83 -20.37
CA ASN A 26 -27.00 -10.30 -21.40
C ASN A 26 -25.62 -9.62 -21.28
N ARG A 27 -25.61 -8.31 -21.06
CA ARG A 27 -24.36 -7.55 -20.86
C ARG A 27 -23.59 -8.03 -19.64
N ARG A 28 -24.27 -8.30 -18.51
CA ARG A 28 -23.64 -8.92 -17.33
C ARG A 28 -23.03 -10.27 -17.64
N LYS A 29 -23.76 -11.17 -18.32
CA LYS A 29 -23.23 -12.48 -18.71
C LYS A 29 -21.99 -12.38 -19.59
N ASN A 30 -22.01 -11.45 -20.56
CA ASN A 30 -20.86 -11.20 -21.44
C ASN A 30 -19.67 -10.65 -20.64
N LEU A 31 -19.89 -9.74 -19.71
CA LEU A 31 -18.88 -9.21 -18.79
C LEU A 31 -18.26 -10.34 -17.96
N MET A 32 -19.09 -11.15 -17.30
CA MET A 32 -18.59 -12.25 -16.46
C MET A 32 -17.81 -13.27 -17.27
N LYS A 33 -18.27 -13.58 -18.50
CA LYS A 33 -17.53 -14.43 -19.43
C LYS A 33 -16.17 -13.82 -19.80
N ALA A 34 -16.12 -12.55 -20.19
CA ALA A 34 -14.89 -11.86 -20.56
C ALA A 34 -13.90 -11.83 -19.39
N TYR A 35 -14.40 -11.53 -18.19
CA TYR A 35 -13.56 -11.53 -16.97
C TYR A 35 -12.97 -12.90 -16.69
N THR A 36 -13.81 -13.96 -16.66
CA THR A 36 -13.36 -15.30 -16.30
C THR A 36 -12.43 -15.92 -17.35
N GLU A 37 -12.62 -15.61 -18.62
CA GLU A 37 -11.71 -16.02 -19.69
C GLU A 37 -10.31 -15.39 -19.57
N LYS A 38 -10.21 -14.15 -19.10
CA LYS A 38 -8.93 -13.42 -19.00
C LYS A 38 -8.25 -13.57 -17.66
N TYR A 39 -9.02 -13.53 -16.56
CA TYR A 39 -8.50 -13.41 -15.20
C TYR A 39 -8.84 -14.61 -14.29
N GLY A 40 -9.63 -15.57 -14.78
CA GLY A 40 -10.10 -16.70 -13.98
C GLY A 40 -11.35 -16.41 -13.15
N THR A 41 -11.75 -17.37 -12.34
CA THR A 41 -12.98 -17.32 -11.52
C THR A 41 -12.73 -16.95 -10.07
N GLU A 42 -11.47 -16.85 -9.66
CA GLU A 42 -11.10 -16.55 -8.29
C GLU A 42 -11.31 -15.06 -7.97
N GLY A 43 -11.82 -14.78 -6.77
CA GLY A 43 -12.01 -13.41 -6.31
C GLY A 43 -13.16 -12.63 -6.96
N ILE A 44 -14.00 -13.27 -7.79
CA ILE A 44 -15.18 -12.65 -8.39
C ILE A 44 -16.44 -13.50 -8.19
N TYR A 45 -17.57 -12.84 -8.05
CA TYR A 45 -18.87 -13.47 -7.87
C TYR A 45 -19.93 -12.73 -8.68
N GLU A 46 -20.66 -13.46 -9.51
CA GLU A 46 -21.84 -12.92 -10.21
C GLU A 46 -23.07 -13.03 -9.31
N CYS A 47 -23.68 -11.90 -8.95
CA CYS A 47 -24.95 -11.92 -8.23
C CYS A 47 -26.07 -12.45 -9.14
N PRO A 48 -26.71 -13.57 -8.80
CA PRO A 48 -27.74 -14.19 -9.65
C PRO A 48 -29.09 -13.46 -9.59
N ILE A 49 -29.31 -12.63 -8.59
CA ILE A 49 -30.42 -11.69 -8.53
C ILE A 49 -30.30 -10.85 -9.78
N CYS A 50 -31.11 -11.17 -10.78
CA CYS A 50 -30.81 -10.85 -12.16
C CYS A 50 -30.54 -9.38 -12.35
N ILE A 51 -31.35 -8.50 -11.83
CA ILE A 51 -31.16 -7.08 -12.04
C ILE A 51 -31.78 -6.30 -10.89
N VAL A 52 -31.03 -5.35 -10.37
CA VAL A 52 -31.56 -4.42 -9.39
C VAL A 52 -32.31 -3.28 -10.10
N GLU A 53 -33.62 -3.28 -10.01
CA GLU A 53 -34.50 -2.23 -10.55
C GLU A 53 -35.16 -1.40 -9.45
N ASN A 54 -35.21 -1.92 -8.24
CA ASN A 54 -35.89 -1.27 -7.11
C ASN A 54 -35.21 -1.66 -5.78
N GLU A 55 -35.69 -1.08 -4.69
CA GLU A 55 -35.11 -1.30 -3.36
C GLU A 55 -35.34 -2.76 -2.82
N ILE A 56 -36.37 -3.45 -3.28
CA ILE A 56 -36.59 -4.87 -2.91
C ILE A 56 -35.49 -5.73 -3.54
N HIS A 57 -35.25 -5.57 -4.83
CA HIS A 57 -34.14 -6.26 -5.52
C HIS A 57 -32.79 -5.88 -4.93
N MET A 58 -32.60 -4.62 -4.52
CA MET A 58 -31.38 -4.16 -3.85
C MET A 58 -31.12 -4.94 -2.54
N VAL A 59 -32.15 -5.10 -1.70
CA VAL A 59 -32.02 -5.85 -0.43
C VAL A 59 -31.65 -7.31 -0.71
N GLN A 60 -32.32 -7.94 -1.68
CA GLN A 60 -32.00 -9.32 -2.09
C GLN A 60 -30.58 -9.47 -2.60
N ALA A 61 -30.10 -8.51 -3.40
CA ALA A 61 -28.72 -8.51 -3.91
C ALA A 61 -27.70 -8.36 -2.77
N LEU A 62 -27.95 -7.46 -1.81
CA LEU A 62 -27.09 -7.30 -0.63
C LEU A 62 -26.99 -8.58 0.21
N GLU A 63 -28.13 -9.25 0.44
CA GLU A 63 -28.15 -10.51 1.18
C GLU A 63 -27.37 -11.62 0.43
N ASP A 64 -27.54 -11.69 -0.88
CA ASP A 64 -26.89 -12.68 -1.73
C ASP A 64 -25.37 -12.52 -1.74
N ILE A 65 -24.86 -11.33 -2.06
CA ILE A 65 -23.41 -11.07 -2.08
C ILE A 65 -22.78 -11.21 -0.69
N LYS A 66 -23.49 -10.84 0.38
CA LYS A 66 -23.06 -11.08 1.75
C LYS A 66 -22.94 -12.56 2.06
N LYS A 67 -23.96 -13.36 1.68
CA LYS A 67 -23.95 -14.83 1.83
C LYS A 67 -22.84 -15.48 1.03
N ALA A 68 -22.50 -14.93 -0.15
CA ALA A 68 -21.38 -15.36 -0.98
C ALA A 68 -20.02 -14.98 -0.40
N GLY A 69 -19.95 -14.19 0.69
CA GLY A 69 -18.70 -13.74 1.32
C GLY A 69 -17.99 -12.65 0.53
N CYS A 70 -18.71 -11.87 -0.29
CA CYS A 70 -18.12 -10.74 -1.01
C CYS A 70 -17.78 -9.62 -0.03
N ASN A 71 -16.58 -9.05 -0.17
CA ASN A 71 -16.09 -7.93 0.63
C ASN A 71 -15.74 -6.70 -0.23
N ALA A 72 -15.99 -6.76 -1.53
CA ALA A 72 -15.94 -5.65 -2.47
C ALA A 72 -17.14 -5.71 -3.41
N LEU A 73 -17.59 -4.57 -3.93
CA LEU A 73 -18.78 -4.45 -4.76
C LEU A 73 -18.43 -3.78 -6.10
N CYS A 74 -18.88 -4.38 -7.19
CA CYS A 74 -18.99 -3.74 -8.49
C CYS A 74 -20.47 -3.54 -8.85
N VAL A 75 -20.90 -2.30 -8.95
CA VAL A 75 -22.21 -1.94 -9.52
C VAL A 75 -22.05 -1.76 -11.03
N TYR A 76 -22.70 -2.64 -11.78
CA TYR A 76 -22.62 -2.67 -13.24
C TYR A 76 -23.91 -2.11 -13.87
N LEU A 77 -23.79 -0.95 -14.50
CA LEU A 77 -24.89 -0.37 -15.24
C LEU A 77 -25.00 -1.05 -16.62
N GLY A 78 -25.82 -2.09 -16.70
CA GLY A 78 -26.09 -2.78 -17.95
C GLY A 78 -26.99 -1.97 -18.91
N ASN A 79 -27.76 -1.03 -18.35
CA ASN A 79 -28.45 0.07 -19.02
C ASN A 79 -28.45 1.30 -18.10
N PHE A 80 -29.33 2.26 -18.28
CA PHE A 80 -29.36 3.54 -17.55
C PHE A 80 -29.26 3.40 -16.02
N GLY A 81 -29.87 2.37 -15.43
CA GLY A 81 -29.88 2.14 -14.00
C GLY A 81 -30.94 2.92 -13.20
N PRO A 82 -31.34 2.40 -12.04
CA PRO A 82 -32.29 3.03 -11.12
C PRO A 82 -31.54 3.83 -10.05
N GLU A 83 -31.38 5.12 -10.23
CA GLU A 83 -30.56 6.05 -9.44
C GLU A 83 -30.64 5.86 -7.91
N ILE A 84 -31.86 5.57 -7.38
CA ILE A 84 -32.06 5.35 -5.94
C ILE A 84 -31.47 4.01 -5.51
N SER A 85 -31.90 2.92 -6.15
CA SER A 85 -31.56 1.56 -5.71
C SER A 85 -30.09 1.24 -5.88
N GLU A 86 -29.46 1.67 -6.97
CA GLU A 86 -28.02 1.45 -7.19
C GLU A 86 -27.14 2.21 -6.20
N THR A 87 -27.51 3.46 -5.86
CA THR A 87 -26.75 4.24 -4.88
C THR A 87 -27.03 3.78 -3.44
N LEU A 88 -28.25 3.31 -3.12
CA LEU A 88 -28.53 2.67 -1.83
C LEU A 88 -27.82 1.32 -1.69
N LEU A 89 -27.72 0.53 -2.76
CA LEU A 89 -26.89 -0.68 -2.80
C LEU A 89 -25.46 -0.35 -2.36
N ALA A 90 -24.86 0.66 -2.97
CA ALA A 90 -23.53 1.12 -2.60
C ALA A 90 -23.45 1.66 -1.16
N LYS A 91 -24.48 2.38 -0.70
CA LYS A 91 -24.53 2.94 0.67
C LYS A 91 -24.57 1.85 1.76
N HIS A 92 -25.32 0.79 1.53
CA HIS A 92 -25.55 -0.26 2.52
C HIS A 92 -24.56 -1.44 2.39
N PHE A 93 -23.73 -1.47 1.36
CA PHE A 93 -22.65 -2.43 1.27
C PHE A 93 -21.49 -1.98 2.15
N ASP A 94 -21.03 -2.87 3.03
CA ASP A 94 -19.89 -2.64 3.90
C ASP A 94 -18.60 -3.13 3.20
N GLY A 95 -17.85 -2.22 2.63
CA GLY A 95 -16.61 -2.51 1.89
C GLY A 95 -16.35 -1.55 0.73
N PRO A 96 -15.22 -1.71 0.04
CA PRO A 96 -14.92 -0.94 -1.16
C PRO A 96 -15.89 -1.22 -2.29
N LYS A 97 -16.17 -0.22 -3.08
CA LYS A 97 -17.15 -0.28 -4.16
C LYS A 97 -16.66 0.48 -5.39
N MET A 98 -17.05 -0.02 -6.56
CA MET A 98 -16.83 0.63 -7.84
C MET A 98 -18.11 0.69 -8.66
N PHE A 99 -18.13 1.58 -9.64
CA PHE A 99 -19.18 1.68 -10.65
C PHE A 99 -18.57 1.63 -12.03
N VAL A 100 -19.21 0.90 -12.93
CA VAL A 100 -18.83 0.75 -14.33
C VAL A 100 -20.08 0.52 -15.18
N ALA A 101 -20.08 1.00 -16.42
CA ALA A 101 -21.25 1.01 -17.28
C ALA A 101 -20.95 0.36 -18.64
N ALA A 102 -21.97 -0.27 -19.22
CA ALA A 102 -21.89 -0.86 -20.53
C ALA A 102 -21.90 0.18 -21.65
N ALA A 103 -20.97 0.08 -22.59
CA ALA A 103 -21.06 0.78 -23.87
C ALA A 103 -22.17 0.19 -24.74
N GLU A 104 -22.67 0.97 -25.70
CA GLU A 104 -23.54 0.45 -26.73
C GLU A 104 -22.77 -0.45 -27.71
N GLU A 105 -23.35 -1.59 -28.06
CA GLU A 105 -22.65 -2.65 -28.79
C GLU A 105 -22.55 -2.37 -30.30
N SER A 106 -23.55 -1.70 -30.87
CA SER A 106 -23.62 -1.43 -32.32
C SER A 106 -24.48 -0.19 -32.63
N GLY A 107 -24.02 0.62 -33.57
CA GLY A 107 -24.81 1.71 -34.13
C GLY A 107 -26.08 1.24 -34.87
N ASP A 108 -26.10 0.00 -35.34
CA ASP A 108 -27.25 -0.56 -36.08
C ASP A 108 -28.43 -0.91 -35.18
N ASN A 109 -28.22 -1.00 -33.87
CA ASN A 109 -29.24 -1.38 -32.89
C ASN A 109 -29.64 -0.25 -31.93
N LEU A 110 -29.27 0.98 -32.20
CA LEU A 110 -29.54 2.11 -31.28
C LEU A 110 -31.04 2.48 -31.21
N LEU A 111 -31.84 2.07 -32.16
CA LEU A 111 -33.27 2.38 -32.15
C LEU A 111 -34.04 1.54 -31.12
N ASP A 112 -33.79 0.23 -31.09
CA ASP A 112 -34.54 -0.73 -30.29
C ASP A 112 -33.77 -1.33 -29.11
N GLY A 113 -32.42 -1.30 -29.16
CA GLY A 113 -31.54 -2.01 -28.22
C GLY A 113 -30.59 -1.13 -27.42
N ARG A 114 -30.73 0.20 -27.47
CA ARG A 114 -29.85 1.08 -26.67
C ARG A 114 -30.20 1.02 -25.18
N GLY A 115 -29.18 1.17 -24.34
CA GLY A 115 -29.31 1.07 -22.88
C GLY A 115 -29.09 2.40 -22.14
N ASP A 116 -28.52 3.41 -22.79
CA ASP A 116 -28.22 4.73 -22.22
C ASP A 116 -27.37 4.68 -20.93
N ALA A 117 -26.56 3.66 -20.75
CA ALA A 117 -25.73 3.50 -19.55
C ALA A 117 -24.67 4.61 -19.41
N TYR A 118 -24.26 5.24 -20.49
CA TYR A 118 -23.35 6.39 -20.48
C TYR A 118 -23.94 7.57 -19.68
N CYS A 119 -25.18 7.97 -19.95
CA CYS A 119 -25.82 9.03 -19.17
C CYS A 119 -26.25 8.53 -17.77
N GLY A 120 -26.60 7.24 -17.66
CA GLY A 120 -26.85 6.61 -16.37
C GLY A 120 -25.66 6.71 -15.42
N MET A 121 -24.44 6.51 -15.91
CA MET A 121 -23.21 6.64 -15.13
C MET A 121 -22.99 8.06 -14.59
N LEU A 122 -23.33 9.10 -15.35
CA LEU A 122 -23.29 10.48 -14.87
C LEU A 122 -24.27 10.69 -13.71
N ASN A 123 -25.49 10.16 -13.83
CA ASN A 123 -26.51 10.25 -12.78
C ASN A 123 -26.12 9.42 -11.54
N ALA A 124 -25.56 8.22 -11.71
CA ALA A 124 -25.03 7.43 -10.61
C ALA A 124 -23.96 8.21 -9.85
N SER A 125 -22.98 8.79 -10.56
CA SER A 125 -21.91 9.60 -9.95
C SER A 125 -22.45 10.81 -9.19
N TYR A 126 -23.42 11.52 -9.75
CA TYR A 126 -24.12 12.63 -9.09
C TYR A 126 -24.80 12.18 -7.80
N ASN A 127 -25.55 11.07 -7.86
CA ASN A 127 -26.26 10.53 -6.70
C ASN A 127 -25.33 9.99 -5.59
N LEU A 128 -24.18 9.42 -5.96
CA LEU A 128 -23.12 9.04 -5.00
C LEU A 128 -22.64 10.27 -4.23
N GLN A 129 -22.36 11.38 -4.93
CA GLN A 129 -21.91 12.62 -4.30
C GLN A 129 -23.00 13.24 -3.41
N LEU A 130 -24.26 13.28 -3.85
CA LEU A 130 -25.39 13.77 -3.03
C LEU A 130 -25.51 13.03 -1.69
N ARG A 131 -25.12 11.78 -1.65
CA ARG A 131 -25.19 10.94 -0.44
C ARG A 131 -23.85 10.78 0.29
N ASN A 132 -22.80 11.47 -0.19
CA ASN A 132 -21.44 11.35 0.31
C ASN A 132 -20.97 9.88 0.37
N ILE A 133 -21.23 9.14 -0.70
CA ILE A 133 -20.81 7.75 -0.85
C ILE A 133 -19.55 7.70 -1.69
N LYS A 134 -18.49 7.12 -1.13
CA LYS A 134 -17.23 6.90 -1.85
C LYS A 134 -17.34 5.67 -2.74
N ALA A 135 -16.91 5.78 -3.98
CA ALA A 135 -16.76 4.68 -4.91
C ALA A 135 -15.58 4.95 -5.85
N TYR A 136 -14.92 3.90 -6.29
CA TYR A 136 -13.96 3.98 -7.37
C TYR A 136 -14.71 4.11 -8.70
N ILE A 137 -14.35 5.09 -9.48
CA ILE A 137 -14.82 5.30 -10.85
C ILE A 137 -13.58 5.25 -11.74
N PRO A 138 -13.47 4.29 -12.69
CA PRO A 138 -12.37 4.24 -13.64
C PRO A 138 -12.20 5.53 -14.42
N GLU A 139 -11.03 5.75 -15.01
CA GLU A 139 -10.72 6.94 -15.83
C GLU A 139 -11.76 7.16 -16.93
N TYR A 140 -12.16 6.11 -17.61
CA TYR A 140 -13.30 6.10 -18.51
C TYR A 140 -14.22 4.94 -18.14
N PRO A 141 -15.33 5.18 -17.40
CA PRO A 141 -16.08 4.12 -16.75
C PRO A 141 -17.12 3.43 -17.64
N VAL A 142 -17.04 3.59 -18.95
CA VAL A 142 -18.00 3.02 -19.91
C VAL A 142 -17.24 2.20 -20.94
N GLY A 143 -17.57 0.91 -21.08
CA GLY A 143 -16.84 0.03 -21.97
C GLY A 143 -17.65 -1.17 -22.44
N ASP A 144 -17.08 -1.89 -23.40
CA ASP A 144 -17.58 -3.21 -23.76
C ASP A 144 -17.31 -4.24 -22.65
N ALA A 145 -17.71 -5.48 -22.85
CA ALA A 145 -17.56 -6.54 -21.85
C ALA A 145 -16.09 -6.77 -21.43
N LYS A 146 -15.13 -6.62 -22.37
CA LYS A 146 -13.71 -6.83 -22.10
C LYS A 146 -13.10 -5.65 -21.38
N GLU A 147 -13.42 -4.45 -21.83
CA GLU A 147 -12.99 -3.20 -21.18
C GLU A 147 -13.51 -3.10 -19.75
N CYS A 148 -14.80 -3.45 -19.53
CA CYS A 148 -15.36 -3.50 -18.18
C CYS A 148 -14.69 -4.58 -17.31
N ALA A 149 -14.32 -5.72 -17.88
CA ALA A 149 -13.56 -6.75 -17.15
C ALA A 149 -12.19 -6.24 -16.72
N ASP A 150 -11.50 -5.48 -17.58
CA ASP A 150 -10.21 -4.87 -17.26
C ASP A 150 -10.36 -3.81 -16.14
N MET A 151 -11.38 -2.96 -16.21
CA MET A 151 -11.69 -1.98 -15.17
C MET A 151 -11.97 -2.63 -13.80
N ILE A 152 -12.68 -3.78 -13.79
CA ILE A 152 -12.92 -4.53 -12.53
C ILE A 152 -11.61 -5.12 -12.00
N HIS A 153 -10.74 -5.61 -12.87
CA HIS A 153 -9.43 -6.13 -12.47
C HIS A 153 -8.53 -5.03 -11.89
N GLU A 154 -8.53 -3.83 -12.48
CA GLU A 154 -7.80 -2.66 -11.98
C GLU A 154 -8.29 -2.20 -10.60
N PHE A 155 -9.52 -2.50 -10.24
CA PHE A 155 -10.05 -2.19 -8.91
C PHE A 155 -9.50 -3.11 -7.80
N LEU A 156 -9.00 -4.30 -8.11
CA LEU A 156 -8.53 -5.27 -7.11
C LEU A 156 -7.47 -4.72 -6.13
N PRO A 157 -6.37 -4.09 -6.56
CA PRO A 157 -5.39 -3.53 -5.64
C PRO A 157 -5.98 -2.41 -4.77
N ILE A 158 -6.88 -1.59 -5.31
CA ILE A 158 -7.57 -0.53 -4.57
C ILE A 158 -8.48 -1.16 -3.50
N ALA A 159 -9.29 -2.13 -3.89
CA ALA A 159 -10.18 -2.84 -2.97
C ALA A 159 -9.39 -3.57 -1.87
N ARG A 160 -8.26 -4.19 -2.23
CA ARG A 160 -7.38 -4.88 -1.28
C ARG A 160 -6.83 -3.92 -0.23
N ALA A 161 -6.36 -2.74 -0.64
CA ALA A 161 -5.88 -1.72 0.28
C ALA A 161 -6.99 -1.25 1.24
N VAL A 162 -8.20 -0.99 0.73
CA VAL A 162 -9.32 -0.54 1.57
C VAL A 162 -9.78 -1.63 2.54
N VAL A 163 -9.93 -2.87 2.08
CA VAL A 163 -10.25 -4.03 2.96
C VAL A 163 -9.17 -4.22 4.02
N GLY A 164 -7.90 -4.06 3.60
CA GLY A 164 -6.76 -4.13 4.51
C GLY A 164 -6.85 -3.08 5.61
N LEU A 165 -6.98 -1.81 5.25
CA LEU A 165 -7.04 -0.69 6.19
C LEU A 165 -8.19 -0.80 7.19
N GLN A 166 -9.36 -1.22 6.75
CA GLN A 166 -10.54 -1.43 7.62
C GLN A 166 -10.33 -2.54 8.67
N ASN A 167 -9.33 -3.39 8.47
CA ASN A 167 -9.03 -4.51 9.35
C ASN A 167 -7.60 -4.48 9.91
N LEU A 168 -6.90 -3.35 9.77
CA LEU A 168 -5.51 -3.17 10.22
C LEU A 168 -5.46 -2.71 11.67
N LYS A 169 -4.53 -3.29 12.43
CA LYS A 169 -4.00 -2.73 13.67
C LYS A 169 -2.51 -2.43 13.50
N ILE A 170 -2.10 -1.22 13.86
CA ILE A 170 -0.69 -0.86 14.01
C ILE A 170 -0.35 -0.91 15.48
N ILE A 171 0.65 -1.72 15.85
CA ILE A 171 1.16 -1.87 17.20
C ILE A 171 2.49 -1.12 17.29
N SER A 172 2.58 -0.15 18.19
CA SER A 172 3.76 0.67 18.40
C SER A 172 4.41 0.38 19.76
N PHE A 173 5.75 0.45 19.80
CA PHE A 173 6.54 0.30 21.01
C PHE A 173 7.28 1.60 21.35
N GLY A 174 6.73 2.31 22.32
CA GLY A 174 7.22 3.60 22.78
C GLY A 174 6.77 4.78 21.93
N PRO A 175 7.06 6.01 22.39
CA PRO A 175 6.95 7.19 21.54
C PRO A 175 8.13 7.25 20.56
N ARG A 176 8.01 8.02 19.48
CA ARG A 176 9.15 8.34 18.62
C ARG A 176 10.36 8.80 19.45
N PRO A 177 11.59 8.69 18.92
CA PRO A 177 12.76 9.25 19.61
C PRO A 177 12.60 10.74 19.86
N MET A 178 13.14 11.23 20.98
CA MET A 178 13.11 12.65 21.34
C MET A 178 13.78 13.49 20.24
N ASN A 179 13.19 14.65 19.93
CA ASN A 179 13.61 15.57 18.86
C ASN A 179 13.46 15.02 17.43
N PHE A 180 12.88 13.83 17.24
CA PHE A 180 12.64 13.26 15.93
C PHE A 180 11.19 13.50 15.47
N LEU A 181 10.83 14.78 15.29
CA LEU A 181 9.46 15.20 14.95
C LEU A 181 9.02 14.76 13.55
N ALA A 182 9.94 14.31 12.70
CA ALA A 182 9.62 13.69 11.42
C ALA A 182 8.67 12.50 11.55
N CYS A 183 8.73 11.78 12.67
CA CYS A 183 7.84 10.67 13.00
C CYS A 183 6.68 11.06 13.93
N ASN A 184 6.30 12.35 13.97
CA ASN A 184 5.12 12.77 14.71
C ASN A 184 3.85 12.23 14.06
N ALA A 185 3.03 11.55 14.84
CA ALA A 185 1.87 10.81 14.32
C ALA A 185 0.57 11.16 15.07
N PRO A 186 -0.14 12.22 14.64
CA PRO A 186 -1.52 12.41 15.09
C PRO A 186 -2.38 11.25 14.60
N ILE A 187 -2.88 10.44 15.51
CA ILE A 187 -3.56 9.16 15.18
C ILE A 187 -5.05 9.30 14.92
N LYS A 188 -5.66 10.44 15.24
CA LYS A 188 -7.11 10.66 15.17
C LYS A 188 -7.70 10.32 13.79
N GLN A 189 -7.07 10.76 12.71
CA GLN A 189 -7.56 10.52 11.35
C GLN A 189 -7.40 9.07 10.89
N LEU A 190 -6.57 8.27 11.54
CA LEU A 190 -6.39 6.86 11.21
C LEU A 190 -7.62 6.03 11.58
N TYR A 191 -8.28 6.36 12.66
CA TYR A 191 -9.57 5.75 13.03
C TYR A 191 -10.66 5.98 11.98
N ASN A 192 -10.65 7.13 11.29
CA ASN A 192 -11.62 7.45 10.25
C ASN A 192 -11.47 6.57 8.98
N ILE A 193 -10.30 6.01 8.77
CA ILE A 193 -10.03 5.08 7.65
C ILE A 193 -10.04 3.61 8.09
N GLY A 194 -10.41 3.35 9.36
CA GLY A 194 -10.58 2.01 9.89
C GLY A 194 -9.37 1.41 10.57
N VAL A 195 -8.24 2.14 10.64
CA VAL A 195 -7.00 1.66 11.25
C VAL A 195 -7.04 1.83 12.76
N GLU A 196 -6.73 0.78 13.50
CA GLU A 196 -6.58 0.78 14.95
C GLU A 196 -5.13 0.96 15.34
N ILE A 197 -4.89 1.71 16.41
CA ILE A 197 -3.53 1.95 16.93
C ILE A 197 -3.47 1.44 18.37
N GLU A 198 -2.44 0.62 18.66
CA GLU A 198 -2.12 0.16 20.00
C GLU A 198 -0.73 0.69 20.38
N GLU A 199 -0.67 1.50 21.43
CA GLU A 199 0.56 2.10 21.90
C GLU A 199 1.05 1.38 23.18
N ASN A 200 2.24 0.79 23.10
CA ASN A 200 2.88 0.05 24.18
C ASN A 200 4.19 0.72 24.62
N SER A 201 4.66 0.41 25.81
CA SER A 201 5.98 0.84 26.30
C SER A 201 7.08 -0.07 25.74
N GLU A 202 8.28 0.47 25.51
CA GLU A 202 9.47 -0.34 25.26
C GLU A 202 9.83 -1.26 26.45
N LEU A 203 9.39 -0.91 27.67
CA LEU A 203 9.59 -1.78 28.85
C LEU A 203 8.74 -3.03 28.77
N ASP A 204 7.50 -2.93 28.25
CA ASP A 204 6.63 -4.08 28.03
C ASP A 204 7.24 -5.03 27.01
N LEU A 205 7.78 -4.47 25.91
CA LEU A 205 8.50 -5.23 24.91
C LEU A 205 9.77 -5.90 25.48
N PHE A 206 10.51 -5.20 26.31
CA PHE A 206 11.73 -5.75 26.94
C PHE A 206 11.41 -6.87 27.94
N GLU A 207 10.34 -6.74 28.72
CA GLU A 207 9.85 -7.81 29.58
C GLU A 207 9.43 -9.05 28.78
N ALA A 208 8.66 -8.85 27.70
CA ALA A 208 8.27 -9.94 26.81
C ALA A 208 9.50 -10.62 26.17
N PHE A 209 10.47 -9.85 25.71
CA PHE A 209 11.72 -10.38 25.18
C PHE A 209 12.45 -11.27 26.20
N ASN A 210 12.54 -10.83 27.45
CA ASN A 210 13.19 -11.62 28.52
C ASN A 210 12.43 -12.91 28.83
N LYS A 211 11.09 -12.92 28.73
CA LYS A 211 10.28 -14.15 28.93
C LYS A 211 10.56 -15.21 27.88
N HIS A 212 10.98 -14.82 26.67
CA HIS A 212 11.36 -15.74 25.60
C HIS A 212 12.83 -16.21 25.66
N ALA A 213 13.56 -15.88 26.73
CA ALA A 213 14.93 -16.37 26.91
C ALA A 213 14.97 -17.92 26.97
N GLY A 214 15.69 -18.53 26.02
CA GLY A 214 15.79 -19.99 25.94
C GLY A 214 14.55 -20.66 25.30
N ASP A 215 13.69 -19.93 24.59
CA ASP A 215 12.55 -20.50 23.88
C ASP A 215 13.02 -21.60 22.90
N GLU A 216 12.32 -22.72 22.86
CA GLU A 216 12.66 -23.90 22.07
C GLU A 216 12.64 -23.66 20.54
N ARG A 217 11.96 -22.60 20.07
CA ARG A 217 11.91 -22.19 18.66
C ARG A 217 13.17 -21.46 18.18
N ILE A 218 14.00 -20.95 19.10
CA ILE A 218 15.20 -20.15 18.76
C ILE A 218 16.12 -20.89 17.79
N PRO A 219 16.51 -22.16 17.99
CA PRO A 219 17.42 -22.85 17.08
C PRO A 219 16.89 -22.97 15.64
N ALA A 220 15.57 -23.13 15.47
CA ALA A 220 14.95 -23.22 14.15
C ALA A 220 15.02 -21.88 13.40
N ILE A 221 14.70 -20.78 14.09
CA ILE A 221 14.78 -19.42 13.51
C ILE A 221 16.23 -19.02 13.20
N VAL A 222 17.19 -19.39 14.08
CA VAL A 222 18.61 -19.16 13.81
C VAL A 222 19.03 -19.85 12.52
N LYS A 223 18.61 -21.09 12.30
CA LYS A 223 18.91 -21.83 11.07
C LYS A 223 18.33 -21.13 9.83
N GLU A 224 17.09 -20.66 9.91
CA GLU A 224 16.48 -19.86 8.82
C GLU A 224 17.29 -18.58 8.54
N MET A 225 17.74 -17.88 9.57
CA MET A 225 18.57 -16.69 9.44
C MET A 225 19.93 -17.00 8.81
N GLU A 226 20.55 -18.11 9.19
CA GLU A 226 21.82 -18.57 8.60
C GLU A 226 21.66 -18.89 7.10
N GLU A 227 20.59 -19.59 6.75
CA GLU A 227 20.27 -19.91 5.35
C GLU A 227 20.00 -18.65 4.52
N GLU A 228 19.25 -17.70 5.06
CA GLU A 228 18.94 -16.41 4.41
C GLU A 228 20.18 -15.56 4.19
N LEU A 229 21.04 -15.43 5.20
CA LEU A 229 22.24 -14.60 5.13
C LEU A 229 23.38 -15.25 4.34
N GLY A 230 23.49 -16.57 4.39
CA GLY A 230 24.54 -17.32 3.72
C GLY A 230 25.94 -16.77 4.01
N ALA A 231 26.68 -16.41 2.95
CA ALA A 231 28.03 -15.83 3.08
C ALA A 231 28.05 -14.42 3.73
N GLY A 232 26.90 -13.74 3.78
CA GLY A 232 26.69 -12.44 4.44
C GLY A 232 26.54 -12.52 5.95
N ASN A 233 26.47 -13.72 6.52
CA ASN A 233 26.40 -13.92 7.97
C ASN A 233 27.77 -13.61 8.64
N LYS A 234 28.04 -12.33 8.86
CA LYS A 234 29.31 -11.87 9.44
C LYS A 234 29.28 -11.76 10.97
N LYS A 235 28.10 -11.96 11.58
CA LYS A 235 27.87 -11.82 13.03
C LYS A 235 26.97 -12.96 13.54
N PRO A 236 27.40 -14.25 13.38
CA PRO A 236 26.57 -15.39 13.77
C PRO A 236 26.26 -15.43 15.27
N GLU A 237 27.10 -14.84 16.11
CA GLU A 237 26.95 -14.80 17.56
C GLU A 237 25.72 -14.02 18.03
N ILE A 238 25.17 -13.11 17.21
CA ILE A 238 24.00 -12.31 17.57
C ILE A 238 22.68 -12.99 17.19
N LEU A 239 22.69 -13.96 16.26
CA LEU A 239 21.48 -14.58 15.72
C LEU A 239 20.53 -15.16 16.78
N PRO A 240 20.99 -15.81 17.87
CA PRO A 240 20.08 -16.30 18.90
C PRO A 240 19.25 -15.19 19.56
N LYS A 241 19.84 -14.00 19.80
CA LYS A 241 19.11 -12.85 20.34
C LYS A 241 18.12 -12.26 19.32
N LEU A 242 18.50 -12.20 18.06
CA LEU A 242 17.62 -11.75 16.98
C LEU A 242 16.45 -12.71 16.79
N ALA A 243 16.68 -14.02 16.84
CA ALA A 243 15.63 -15.04 16.80
C ALA A 243 14.67 -14.93 17.98
N GLN A 244 15.19 -14.75 19.19
CA GLN A 244 14.39 -14.49 20.40
C GLN A 244 13.50 -13.25 20.20
N TYR A 245 14.03 -12.18 19.61
CA TYR A 245 13.29 -10.95 19.36
C TYR A 245 12.20 -11.14 18.27
N GLU A 246 12.51 -11.89 17.21
CA GLU A 246 11.51 -12.23 16.17
C GLU A 246 10.34 -13.03 16.77
N ILE A 247 10.62 -14.03 17.60
CA ILE A 247 9.62 -14.81 18.32
C ILE A 247 8.76 -13.88 19.19
N THR A 248 9.41 -13.00 19.95
CA THR A 248 8.72 -12.04 20.83
C THR A 248 7.72 -11.19 20.06
N LEU A 249 8.12 -10.64 18.92
CA LEU A 249 7.24 -9.80 18.09
C LEU A 249 6.09 -10.61 17.47
N LYS A 250 6.35 -11.83 17.00
CA LYS A 250 5.31 -12.71 16.44
C LYS A 250 4.27 -13.12 17.48
N ASP A 251 4.70 -13.49 18.67
CA ASP A 251 3.78 -13.85 19.74
C ASP A 251 2.99 -12.62 20.22
N TRP A 252 3.64 -11.46 20.33
CA TRP A 252 2.96 -10.20 20.63
C TRP A 252 1.86 -9.89 19.62
N VAL A 253 2.14 -10.06 18.33
CA VAL A 253 1.12 -9.87 17.28
C VAL A 253 -0.06 -10.80 17.48
N GLU A 254 0.18 -12.08 17.73
CA GLU A 254 -0.92 -13.05 17.91
C GLU A 254 -1.75 -12.77 19.17
N GLU A 255 -1.13 -12.33 20.25
CA GLU A 255 -1.82 -11.99 21.50
C GLU A 255 -2.62 -10.68 21.40
N HIS A 256 -2.10 -9.70 20.66
CA HIS A 256 -2.61 -8.32 20.65
C HIS A 256 -3.43 -7.93 19.41
N LYS A 257 -3.42 -8.71 18.33
CA LYS A 257 -4.20 -8.39 17.12
C LYS A 257 -5.69 -8.22 17.39
N GLY A 258 -6.23 -8.89 18.43
CA GLY A 258 -7.63 -8.86 18.78
C GLY A 258 -8.51 -9.46 17.68
N TYR A 259 -9.57 -8.77 17.31
CA TYR A 259 -10.43 -9.18 16.20
C TYR A 259 -9.94 -8.72 14.82
N ARG A 260 -8.89 -7.90 14.79
CA ARG A 260 -8.29 -7.42 13.53
C ARG A 260 -7.61 -8.57 12.79
N LYS A 261 -7.65 -8.49 11.46
CA LYS A 261 -7.09 -9.54 10.59
C LYS A 261 -5.64 -9.28 10.23
N TYR A 262 -5.26 -8.00 10.13
CA TYR A 262 -3.95 -7.57 9.65
C TYR A 262 -3.26 -6.72 10.70
N VAL A 263 -1.93 -6.87 10.78
CA VAL A 263 -1.11 -6.15 11.75
C VAL A 263 0.13 -5.59 11.07
N ALA A 264 0.53 -4.41 11.48
CA ALA A 264 1.83 -3.84 11.18
C ALA A 264 2.45 -3.32 12.48
N LEU A 265 3.76 -3.25 12.55
CA LEU A 265 4.48 -2.88 13.75
C LEU A 265 5.30 -1.61 13.53
N THR A 266 5.62 -0.92 14.61
CA THR A 266 6.63 0.12 14.58
C THR A 266 7.38 0.18 15.91
N SER A 267 8.70 0.32 15.83
CA SER A 267 9.60 0.35 16.99
C SER A 267 10.75 1.34 16.73
N LYS A 268 11.65 1.48 17.70
CA LYS A 268 12.85 2.30 17.52
C LYS A 268 14.09 1.59 18.05
N CYS A 269 15.24 1.87 17.45
CA CYS A 269 16.51 1.29 17.89
C CYS A 269 17.29 2.21 18.85
N TRP A 270 16.86 3.45 19.03
CA TRP A 270 17.56 4.45 19.87
C TRP A 270 16.56 5.33 20.64
N PRO A 271 16.98 5.99 21.77
CA PRO A 271 18.36 6.02 22.26
C PRO A 271 18.77 4.84 23.17
N ALA A 272 17.82 4.08 23.73
CA ALA A 272 18.12 3.12 24.78
C ALA A 272 18.03 1.64 24.35
N PHE A 273 17.42 1.35 23.21
CA PHE A 273 17.18 -0.04 22.77
C PHE A 273 18.46 -0.85 22.73
N GLN A 274 19.53 -0.35 22.09
CA GLN A 274 20.80 -1.06 21.92
C GLN A 274 21.42 -1.47 23.27
N THR A 275 21.39 -0.57 24.23
CA THR A 275 22.01 -0.84 25.54
C THR A 275 21.19 -1.78 26.41
N GLN A 276 19.89 -1.89 26.20
CA GLN A 276 18.99 -2.77 26.95
C GLN A 276 18.91 -4.16 26.30
N PHE A 277 18.69 -4.25 24.99
CA PHE A 277 18.57 -5.51 24.28
C PHE A 277 19.93 -6.09 23.85
N GLY A 278 20.95 -5.24 23.68
CA GLY A 278 22.29 -5.62 23.29
C GLY A 278 22.47 -5.89 21.79
N PHE A 279 21.57 -5.34 20.95
CA PHE A 279 21.60 -5.40 19.49
C PHE A 279 20.72 -4.29 18.88
N VAL A 280 20.67 -4.18 17.56
CA VAL A 280 19.69 -3.34 16.82
C VAL A 280 18.66 -4.22 16.09
N PRO A 281 17.38 -3.79 16.01
CA PRO A 281 16.29 -4.63 15.52
C PRO A 281 16.19 -4.70 13.98
N CYS A 282 17.03 -3.98 13.24
CA CYS A 282 16.89 -3.73 11.80
C CYS A 282 16.67 -5.01 10.98
N TYR A 283 17.49 -6.05 11.18
CA TYR A 283 17.37 -7.31 10.46
C TYR A 283 16.04 -8.03 10.78
N VAL A 284 15.63 -8.06 12.04
CA VAL A 284 14.34 -8.67 12.40
C VAL A 284 13.18 -7.91 11.80
N ASN A 285 13.23 -6.56 11.82
CA ASN A 285 12.23 -5.73 11.16
C ASN A 285 12.14 -6.06 9.66
N SER A 286 13.28 -6.20 8.98
CA SER A 286 13.32 -6.56 7.55
C SER A 286 12.72 -7.95 7.26
N ARG A 287 12.98 -8.93 8.14
CA ARG A 287 12.42 -10.28 8.01
C ARG A 287 10.91 -10.30 8.20
N LEU A 288 10.38 -9.59 9.18
CA LEU A 288 8.92 -9.47 9.37
C LEU A 288 8.26 -8.75 8.20
N THR A 289 8.87 -7.69 7.69
CA THR A 289 8.38 -6.99 6.49
C THR A 289 8.37 -7.92 5.26
N ALA A 290 9.41 -8.73 5.07
CA ALA A 290 9.44 -9.75 4.02
C ALA A 290 8.36 -10.84 4.18
N GLN A 291 7.92 -11.10 5.41
CA GLN A 291 6.82 -12.02 5.74
C GLN A 291 5.43 -11.34 5.65
N GLY A 292 5.37 -10.11 5.13
CA GLY A 292 4.12 -9.36 4.96
C GLY A 292 3.63 -8.64 6.23
N ILE A 293 4.47 -8.53 7.27
CA ILE A 293 4.20 -7.75 8.47
C ILE A 293 5.14 -6.54 8.48
N PRO A 294 4.76 -5.40 7.90
CA PRO A 294 5.62 -4.22 7.87
C PRO A 294 6.04 -3.77 9.25
N VAL A 295 7.32 -3.46 9.41
CA VAL A 295 7.88 -2.94 10.67
C VAL A 295 8.72 -1.71 10.38
N SER A 296 8.18 -0.52 10.59
CA SER A 296 8.94 0.71 10.42
C SER A 296 9.82 1.04 11.62
N CYS A 297 10.89 1.80 11.38
CA CYS A 297 11.76 2.31 12.43
C CYS A 297 11.26 3.65 12.98
N GLU A 298 11.82 4.04 14.14
CA GLU A 298 11.64 5.35 14.82
C GLU A 298 10.20 5.69 15.20
N VAL A 299 9.39 4.64 15.34
CA VAL A 299 7.96 4.71 15.65
C VAL A 299 7.23 5.60 14.63
N ASP A 300 7.58 5.44 13.36
CA ASP A 300 6.91 6.13 12.25
C ASP A 300 5.60 5.43 11.87
N ILE A 301 4.52 5.72 12.59
CA ILE A 301 3.20 5.13 12.37
C ILE A 301 2.71 5.37 10.94
N TYR A 302 2.93 6.55 10.36
CA TYR A 302 2.55 6.84 8.97
C TYR A 302 3.47 6.18 7.96
N GLY A 303 4.74 5.97 8.31
CA GLY A 303 5.66 5.12 7.54
C GLY A 303 5.16 3.69 7.49
N THR A 304 4.85 3.10 8.65
CA THR A 304 4.27 1.75 8.76
C THR A 304 2.99 1.61 7.94
N LEU A 305 2.09 2.60 8.03
CA LEU A 305 0.86 2.63 7.26
C LEU A 305 1.12 2.67 5.75
N SER A 306 2.10 3.48 5.34
CA SER A 306 2.51 3.55 3.93
C SER A 306 3.09 2.22 3.45
N GLU A 307 3.98 1.59 4.22
CA GLU A 307 4.50 0.26 3.91
C GLU A 307 3.39 -0.77 3.78
N PHE A 308 2.40 -0.78 4.70
CA PHE A 308 1.27 -1.70 4.61
C PHE A 308 0.45 -1.48 3.33
N ILE A 309 0.11 -0.23 3.00
CA ILE A 309 -0.62 0.10 1.77
C ILE A 309 0.14 -0.41 0.54
N GLY A 310 1.44 -0.14 0.45
CA GLY A 310 2.24 -0.60 -0.67
C GLY A 310 2.37 -2.11 -0.76
N THR A 311 2.55 -2.78 0.38
CA THR A 311 2.61 -4.25 0.45
C THR A 311 1.32 -4.88 -0.12
N VAL A 312 0.16 -4.37 0.25
CA VAL A 312 -1.12 -4.93 -0.21
C VAL A 312 -1.49 -4.50 -1.63
N VAL A 313 -1.00 -3.35 -2.10
CA VAL A 313 -1.17 -2.91 -3.50
C VAL A 313 -0.28 -3.72 -4.43
N SER A 314 1.03 -3.78 -4.14
CA SER A 314 2.01 -4.47 -4.99
C SER A 314 2.00 -5.99 -4.82
N GLN A 315 1.46 -6.51 -3.71
CA GLN A 315 1.60 -7.90 -3.28
C GLN A 315 3.05 -8.37 -3.19
N ASP A 316 3.95 -7.43 -2.87
CA ASP A 316 5.38 -7.66 -2.76
C ASP A 316 5.94 -6.95 -1.52
N THR A 317 7.15 -7.30 -1.15
CA THR A 317 7.89 -6.65 -0.06
C THR A 317 8.22 -5.21 -0.41
N VAL A 318 7.91 -4.30 0.49
CA VAL A 318 8.25 -2.88 0.42
C VAL A 318 9.36 -2.53 1.41
N THR A 319 9.87 -1.30 1.37
CA THR A 319 10.80 -0.80 2.37
C THR A 319 10.54 0.66 2.68
N LEU A 320 10.90 1.10 3.89
CA LEU A 320 10.90 2.51 4.27
C LEU A 320 12.32 3.06 4.15
N LEU A 321 12.49 4.16 3.42
CA LEU A 321 13.78 4.80 3.19
C LEU A 321 13.72 6.30 3.43
N ASP A 322 14.88 6.87 3.77
CA ASP A 322 15.11 8.30 3.78
C ASP A 322 15.38 8.81 2.37
N ILE A 323 14.82 9.96 2.01
CA ILE A 323 15.42 10.82 0.99
C ILE A 323 16.66 11.43 1.65
N ASN A 324 17.80 10.71 1.56
CA ASN A 324 18.91 10.93 2.47
C ASN A 324 19.89 11.99 1.97
N ASN A 325 20.52 11.75 0.82
CA ASN A 325 21.54 12.63 0.29
C ASN A 325 21.33 12.94 -1.19
N SER A 326 21.77 14.10 -1.64
CA SER A 326 22.02 14.31 -3.07
C SER A 326 23.18 13.40 -3.53
N VAL A 327 23.10 12.92 -4.76
CA VAL A 327 24.24 12.18 -5.37
C VAL A 327 25.43 13.12 -5.51
N PRO A 328 26.63 12.74 -5.01
CA PRO A 328 27.85 13.56 -5.16
C PRO A 328 28.15 13.86 -6.63
N LYS A 329 28.69 15.05 -6.92
CA LYS A 329 28.93 15.49 -8.29
C LYS A 329 29.89 14.60 -9.07
N ASP A 330 30.94 14.10 -8.43
CA ASP A 330 31.91 13.17 -9.03
C ASP A 330 31.29 11.82 -9.35
N MET A 331 30.42 11.30 -8.45
CA MET A 331 29.68 10.08 -8.66
C MET A 331 28.66 10.24 -9.81
N TYR A 332 27.91 11.34 -9.84
CA TYR A 332 27.00 11.62 -10.94
C TYR A 332 27.76 11.67 -12.27
N LYS A 333 28.84 12.44 -12.34
CA LYS A 333 29.66 12.61 -13.56
C LYS A 333 30.25 11.30 -14.05
N ASN A 334 30.75 10.45 -13.16
CA ASN A 334 31.45 9.23 -13.52
C ASN A 334 30.52 8.05 -13.80
N ASP A 335 29.39 7.97 -13.09
CA ASP A 335 28.59 6.76 -13.04
C ASP A 335 27.20 6.93 -13.66
N ILE A 336 26.69 8.17 -13.85
CA ILE A 336 25.32 8.45 -14.31
C ILE A 336 25.28 9.29 -15.59
N GLU A 337 26.03 10.40 -15.64
CA GLU A 337 26.03 11.35 -16.77
C GLU A 337 26.34 10.64 -18.10
N GLY A 338 25.46 10.83 -19.08
CA GLY A 338 25.61 10.22 -20.42
C GLY A 338 25.32 8.70 -20.48
N LYS A 339 25.08 8.04 -19.36
CA LYS A 339 24.69 6.63 -19.31
C LYS A 339 23.18 6.44 -19.09
N TYR A 340 22.56 7.36 -18.39
CA TYR A 340 21.13 7.38 -18.07
C TYR A 340 20.53 8.74 -18.43
N ASN A 341 19.24 8.77 -18.74
CA ASN A 341 18.53 9.98 -19.14
C ASN A 341 18.02 10.78 -17.93
N TYR A 342 18.91 11.06 -16.97
CA TYR A 342 18.61 11.84 -15.77
C TYR A 342 19.63 12.93 -15.56
N THR A 343 19.19 14.08 -15.08
CA THR A 343 20.08 15.13 -14.58
C THR A 343 20.48 14.82 -13.13
N GLN A 344 21.52 15.49 -12.62
CA GLN A 344 21.91 15.33 -11.22
C GLN A 344 20.75 15.65 -10.25
N LYS A 345 19.86 16.58 -10.63
CA LYS A 345 18.72 16.99 -9.81
C LYS A 345 17.58 15.97 -9.80
N ASP A 346 17.61 15.02 -10.72
CA ASP A 346 16.65 13.92 -10.74
C ASP A 346 17.09 12.75 -9.86
N THR A 347 18.30 12.81 -9.28
CA THR A 347 18.89 11.71 -8.52
C THR A 347 19.09 12.05 -7.05
N PHE A 348 18.95 11.04 -6.18
CA PHE A 348 19.26 11.11 -4.76
C PHE A 348 19.71 9.75 -4.22
N MET A 349 20.30 9.75 -3.03
CA MET A 349 20.60 8.53 -2.29
C MET A 349 19.42 8.22 -1.39
N GLY A 350 18.72 7.09 -1.64
CA GLY A 350 17.72 6.54 -0.73
C GLY A 350 18.41 5.60 0.27
N PHE A 351 18.19 5.80 1.55
CA PHE A 351 18.95 5.12 2.60
C PHE A 351 18.08 4.76 3.81
N HIS A 352 18.35 3.64 4.43
CA HIS A 352 18.04 3.39 5.84
C HIS A 352 19.12 2.53 6.48
N CYS A 353 19.13 2.47 7.83
CA CYS A 353 20.20 1.78 8.57
C CYS A 353 20.33 0.29 8.27
N GLY A 354 19.34 -0.36 7.66
CA GLY A 354 19.40 -1.78 7.30
C GLY A 354 18.15 -2.59 7.63
N ASN A 355 16.98 -1.97 7.53
CA ASN A 355 15.69 -2.64 7.66
C ASN A 355 15.04 -3.02 6.30
N THR A 356 15.78 -2.90 5.20
CA THR A 356 15.34 -3.41 3.90
C THR A 356 15.53 -4.93 3.87
N ALA A 357 14.53 -5.65 3.37
CA ALA A 357 14.56 -7.11 3.27
C ALA A 357 15.73 -7.60 2.38
N SER A 358 16.35 -8.71 2.75
CA SER A 358 17.46 -9.32 2.03
C SER A 358 17.15 -9.55 0.55
N SER A 359 15.90 -9.92 0.21
CA SER A 359 15.42 -10.11 -1.16
C SER A 359 15.38 -8.84 -2.01
N LYS A 360 15.48 -7.67 -1.39
CA LYS A 360 15.51 -6.36 -2.04
C LYS A 360 16.90 -5.72 -2.02
N LEU A 361 17.92 -6.49 -1.69
CA LEU A 361 19.32 -6.10 -1.72
C LEU A 361 20.09 -6.92 -2.77
N SER A 362 20.96 -6.28 -3.54
CA SER A 362 21.82 -6.96 -4.55
C SER A 362 22.87 -7.86 -3.89
N PHE A 363 23.29 -7.50 -2.70
CA PHE A 363 24.06 -8.31 -1.77
C PHE A 363 23.61 -7.97 -0.36
N CYS A 364 23.85 -8.84 0.60
CA CYS A 364 23.40 -8.65 1.97
C CYS A 364 24.48 -9.12 2.94
N GLU A 365 24.90 -8.24 3.84
CA GLU A 365 25.82 -8.55 4.91
C GLU A 365 25.31 -8.07 6.26
N MET A 366 25.30 -8.97 7.26
CA MET A 366 25.02 -8.61 8.65
C MET A 366 26.19 -7.82 9.24
N LYS A 367 25.91 -6.61 9.70
CA LYS A 367 26.92 -5.72 10.29
C LYS A 367 26.43 -5.01 11.54
N TYR A 368 27.15 -3.99 11.94
CA TYR A 368 26.79 -3.07 13.01
C TYR A 368 26.36 -1.72 12.45
N GLN A 369 25.48 -1.05 13.16
CA GLN A 369 24.92 0.24 12.76
C GLN A 369 25.94 1.36 13.00
N LYS A 370 26.55 1.83 11.91
CA LYS A 370 27.69 2.77 11.95
C LYS A 370 27.37 4.14 12.54
N ILE A 371 26.13 4.60 12.44
CA ILE A 371 25.74 5.91 12.98
C ILE A 371 25.80 5.86 14.51
N MET A 372 25.21 4.82 15.12
CA MET A 372 25.17 4.66 16.57
C MET A 372 26.52 4.21 17.15
N ALA A 373 27.30 3.45 16.41
CA ALA A 373 28.65 3.04 16.83
C ALA A 373 29.65 4.19 16.96
N ARG A 374 29.25 5.42 16.58
CA ARG A 374 30.03 6.63 16.92
C ARG A 374 30.02 6.98 18.40
N THR A 375 28.98 6.55 19.12
CA THR A 375 28.77 6.90 20.52
C THR A 375 28.51 5.69 21.42
N LEU A 376 28.25 4.52 20.84
CA LEU A 376 28.01 3.27 21.54
C LEU A 376 29.03 2.20 21.13
N PRO A 377 29.31 1.20 21.99
CA PRO A 377 30.14 0.06 21.62
C PRO A 377 29.57 -0.69 20.38
N GLU A 378 30.44 -1.19 19.53
CA GLU A 378 30.06 -1.95 18.33
C GLU A 378 29.18 -3.16 18.69
N GLU A 379 29.49 -3.83 19.78
CA GLU A 379 28.84 -5.07 20.23
C GLU A 379 27.32 -4.90 20.46
N VAL A 380 26.86 -3.72 20.87
CA VAL A 380 25.42 -3.43 21.08
C VAL A 380 24.74 -2.82 19.86
N THR A 381 25.48 -2.57 18.79
CA THR A 381 24.95 -1.99 17.56
C THR A 381 24.89 -2.99 16.39
N GLN A 382 25.14 -4.27 16.64
CA GLN A 382 25.03 -5.37 15.67
C GLN A 382 23.57 -5.71 15.38
N GLY A 383 23.28 -6.22 14.17
CA GLY A 383 21.94 -6.66 13.76
C GLY A 383 21.32 -5.83 12.64
N THR A 384 22.13 -5.08 11.90
CA THR A 384 21.72 -4.36 10.69
C THR A 384 22.17 -5.09 9.43
N LEU A 385 21.43 -4.92 8.32
CA LEU A 385 21.85 -5.40 7.00
C LEU A 385 22.48 -4.25 6.20
N GLU A 386 23.63 -4.50 5.60
CA GLU A 386 24.22 -3.64 4.59
C GLU A 386 24.08 -4.27 3.22
N GLY A 387 23.68 -3.47 2.23
CA GLY A 387 23.59 -3.88 0.82
C GLY A 387 23.06 -2.77 -0.07
N ASP A 388 23.43 -2.83 -1.35
CA ASP A 388 22.84 -1.95 -2.36
C ASP A 388 21.44 -2.44 -2.71
N ILE A 389 20.46 -1.52 -2.73
CA ILE A 389 19.09 -1.82 -3.13
C ILE A 389 19.05 -2.31 -4.57
N VAL A 390 18.27 -3.35 -4.84
CA VAL A 390 18.18 -3.94 -6.20
C VAL A 390 17.75 -2.89 -7.22
N PRO A 391 18.45 -2.79 -8.37
CA PRO A 391 18.07 -1.91 -9.45
C PRO A 391 16.73 -2.30 -10.08
N GLY A 392 16.01 -1.30 -10.58
CA GLY A 392 14.74 -1.50 -11.28
C GLY A 392 13.71 -0.43 -10.94
N ASP A 393 12.54 -0.58 -11.54
CA ASP A 393 11.42 0.34 -11.37
C ASP A 393 10.95 0.41 -9.92
N ILE A 394 10.61 1.61 -9.46
CA ILE A 394 10.08 1.86 -8.13
C ILE A 394 8.94 2.89 -8.15
N THR A 395 8.13 2.82 -7.11
CA THR A 395 7.23 3.90 -6.72
C THR A 395 7.60 4.33 -5.31
N PHE A 396 7.97 5.60 -5.16
CA PHE A 396 8.30 6.25 -3.89
C PHE A 396 7.07 7.06 -3.42
N TYR A 397 6.55 6.79 -2.23
CA TYR A 397 5.29 7.36 -1.79
C TYR A 397 5.21 7.48 -0.27
N ARG A 398 4.28 8.32 0.21
CA ARG A 398 3.97 8.43 1.63
C ARG A 398 2.55 8.95 1.84
N LEU A 399 1.86 8.40 2.83
CA LEU A 399 0.69 8.99 3.45
C LEU A 399 1.13 9.71 4.74
N GLN A 400 0.61 10.90 4.98
CA GLN A 400 0.99 11.76 6.11
C GLN A 400 -0.24 12.52 6.63
N SER A 401 -0.19 12.94 7.89
CA SER A 401 -1.15 13.90 8.42
C SER A 401 -0.71 15.36 8.20
N THR A 402 -1.67 16.26 8.17
CA THR A 402 -1.47 17.70 8.14
C THR A 402 -1.64 18.31 9.54
N ALA A 403 -1.23 19.57 9.71
CA ALA A 403 -1.39 20.29 10.97
C ALA A 403 -2.87 20.47 11.38
N ASP A 404 -3.79 20.50 10.43
CA ASP A 404 -5.24 20.62 10.63
C ASP A 404 -5.96 19.25 10.69
N ASN A 405 -5.23 18.19 10.96
CA ASN A 405 -5.74 16.81 11.11
C ASN A 405 -6.42 16.24 9.85
N LYS A 406 -5.93 16.59 8.66
CA LYS A 406 -6.30 15.93 7.40
C LYS A 406 -5.22 14.97 6.96
N LEU A 407 -5.52 14.16 5.97
CA LEU A 407 -4.55 13.31 5.30
C LEU A 407 -3.97 14.04 4.08
N ARG A 408 -2.70 13.79 3.82
CA ARG A 408 -1.94 14.26 2.67
C ARG A 408 -1.07 13.12 2.17
N ALA A 409 -0.81 13.06 0.89
CA ALA A 409 0.03 12.01 0.31
C ALA A 409 0.93 12.55 -0.80
N TYR A 410 1.96 11.77 -1.12
CA TYR A 410 2.67 11.91 -2.39
C TYR A 410 2.93 10.55 -3.02
N VAL A 411 3.09 10.56 -4.33
CA VAL A 411 3.46 9.41 -5.17
C VAL A 411 4.44 9.89 -6.23
N ALA A 412 5.56 9.18 -6.41
CA ALA A 412 6.55 9.47 -7.45
C ALA A 412 7.11 8.16 -8.01
N GLN A 413 7.07 8.00 -9.32
CA GLN A 413 7.63 6.84 -10.01
C GLN A 413 9.01 7.13 -10.57
N GLY A 414 9.87 6.15 -10.53
CA GLY A 414 11.23 6.23 -11.04
C GLY A 414 11.90 4.87 -11.00
N GLU A 415 13.19 4.84 -10.83
CA GLU A 415 13.98 3.62 -10.77
C GLU A 415 15.13 3.73 -9.78
N VAL A 416 15.65 2.58 -9.34
CA VAL A 416 16.96 2.45 -8.69
C VAL A 416 17.99 2.15 -9.77
N LEU A 417 19.01 2.99 -9.86
CA LEU A 417 20.08 2.82 -10.85
C LEU A 417 21.09 1.76 -10.38
N PRO A 418 21.64 0.94 -11.29
CA PRO A 418 22.69 -0.04 -10.97
C PRO A 418 24.07 0.65 -10.79
N VAL A 419 24.13 1.55 -9.82
CA VAL A 419 25.31 2.35 -9.48
C VAL A 419 25.75 2.00 -8.07
N ALA A 420 27.01 1.60 -7.90
CA ALA A 420 27.57 1.25 -6.60
C ALA A 420 27.53 2.46 -5.65
N THR A 421 26.90 2.28 -4.48
CA THR A 421 26.65 3.38 -3.55
C THR A 421 27.88 3.81 -2.76
N ARG A 422 28.86 2.92 -2.59
CA ARG A 422 30.14 3.15 -1.86
C ARG A 422 29.91 3.63 -0.43
N SER A 423 28.77 3.21 0.18
CA SER A 423 28.37 3.64 1.50
C SER A 423 28.00 2.44 2.38
N PHE A 424 27.26 2.65 3.44
CA PHE A 424 26.80 1.64 4.40
C PHE A 424 25.29 1.68 4.53
N GLY A 425 24.72 0.67 5.19
CA GLY A 425 23.28 0.50 5.37
C GLY A 425 22.60 -0.13 4.14
N ALA A 426 21.30 -0.14 4.12
CA ALA A 426 20.50 -0.45 2.93
C ALA A 426 20.35 0.85 2.13
N ILE A 427 21.00 0.94 0.98
CA ILE A 427 21.15 2.19 0.25
C ILE A 427 21.09 1.96 -1.26
N GLY A 428 20.54 2.94 -2.00
CA GLY A 428 20.49 2.91 -3.46
C GLY A 428 20.62 4.29 -4.07
N VAL A 429 20.99 4.36 -5.35
CA VAL A 429 20.90 5.56 -6.15
C VAL A 429 19.57 5.57 -6.87
N PHE A 430 18.70 6.45 -6.44
CA PHE A 430 17.36 6.62 -6.98
C PHE A 430 17.35 7.70 -8.04
N ALA A 431 16.62 7.49 -9.12
CA ALA A 431 16.33 8.46 -10.15
C ALA A 431 14.83 8.59 -10.35
N ILE A 432 14.32 9.80 -10.15
CA ILE A 432 12.90 10.14 -10.35
C ILE A 432 12.86 11.35 -11.29
N PRO A 433 12.15 11.28 -12.41
CA PRO A 433 12.04 12.42 -13.33
C PRO A 433 11.54 13.68 -12.60
N GLU A 434 12.16 14.83 -12.90
CA GLU A 434 11.83 16.12 -12.27
C GLU A 434 11.93 16.13 -10.72
N MET A 435 12.74 15.26 -10.13
CA MET A 435 12.89 15.15 -8.66
C MET A 435 13.22 16.49 -8.01
N GLY A 436 14.03 17.33 -8.64
CA GLY A 436 14.35 18.66 -8.09
C GLY A 436 13.13 19.58 -7.94
N ARG A 437 12.18 19.51 -8.88
CA ARG A 437 10.89 20.23 -8.78
C ARG A 437 9.95 19.58 -7.77
N PHE A 438 9.87 18.25 -7.80
CA PHE A 438 9.10 17.48 -6.83
C PHE A 438 9.58 17.73 -5.40
N TYR A 439 10.88 17.70 -5.18
CA TYR A 439 11.48 18.01 -3.88
C TYR A 439 11.05 19.39 -3.39
N ARG A 440 11.18 20.43 -4.23
CA ARG A 440 10.85 21.80 -3.83
C ARG A 440 9.34 22.04 -3.66
N HIS A 441 8.54 21.66 -4.65
CA HIS A 441 7.14 22.06 -4.71
C HIS A 441 6.16 21.07 -4.04
N VAL A 442 6.58 19.82 -3.85
CA VAL A 442 5.79 18.82 -3.12
C VAL A 442 6.37 18.59 -1.73
N LEU A 443 7.59 18.05 -1.65
CA LEU A 443 8.11 17.59 -0.36
C LEU A 443 8.34 18.74 0.63
N VAL A 444 9.05 19.79 0.19
CA VAL A 444 9.37 20.94 1.06
C VAL A 444 8.14 21.83 1.28
N GLU A 445 7.43 22.20 0.21
CA GLU A 445 6.34 23.18 0.29
C GLU A 445 5.11 22.62 1.03
N LYS A 446 4.79 21.35 0.81
CA LYS A 446 3.70 20.65 1.52
C LYS A 446 4.14 20.07 2.88
N GLY A 447 5.42 20.15 3.23
CA GLY A 447 5.94 19.77 4.56
C GLY A 447 5.94 18.26 4.81
N PHE A 448 6.46 17.46 3.88
CA PHE A 448 6.69 16.05 4.10
C PHE A 448 8.01 15.78 4.83
N PRO A 449 8.08 14.77 5.71
CA PRO A 449 9.33 14.34 6.32
C PRO A 449 10.19 13.57 5.30
N HIS A 450 11.41 13.22 5.71
CA HIS A 450 12.38 12.53 4.85
C HIS A 450 12.06 11.06 4.59
N HIS A 451 11.29 10.39 5.46
CA HIS A 451 10.85 9.01 5.24
C HIS A 451 9.83 8.89 4.11
N GLY A 452 10.01 7.91 3.26
CA GLY A 452 9.02 7.47 2.29
C GLY A 452 9.06 5.95 2.10
N ALA A 453 7.93 5.36 1.80
CA ALA A 453 7.85 3.95 1.45
C ALA A 453 8.20 3.76 -0.02
N VAL A 454 8.81 2.62 -0.34
CA VAL A 454 9.23 2.23 -1.68
C VAL A 454 8.62 0.88 -2.03
N ALA A 455 7.76 0.86 -3.03
CA ALA A 455 7.32 -0.34 -3.70
C ALA A 455 8.20 -0.60 -4.93
N PHE A 456 8.55 -1.86 -5.16
CA PHE A 456 9.39 -2.27 -6.29
C PHE A 456 8.51 -2.56 -7.50
N GLY A 457 8.43 -1.62 -8.41
CA GLY A 457 7.56 -1.55 -9.58
C GLY A 457 6.81 -0.21 -9.67
N HIS A 458 6.06 -0.03 -10.76
CA HIS A 458 5.25 1.15 -11.00
C HIS A 458 3.80 0.91 -10.55
N PHE A 459 3.42 1.48 -9.40
CA PHE A 459 2.10 1.41 -8.76
C PHE A 459 1.49 2.79 -8.52
N GLY A 460 1.88 3.78 -9.33
CA GLY A 460 1.47 5.17 -9.13
C GLY A 460 -0.04 5.35 -9.27
N LYS A 461 -0.65 4.72 -10.26
CA LYS A 461 -2.10 4.76 -10.52
C LYS A 461 -2.87 4.19 -9.32
N GLU A 462 -2.52 2.99 -8.91
CA GLU A 462 -3.20 2.29 -7.83
C GLU A 462 -3.09 3.04 -6.49
N LEU A 463 -1.89 3.51 -6.15
CA LEU A 463 -1.65 4.28 -4.92
C LEU A 463 -2.39 5.62 -4.93
N PHE A 464 -2.40 6.32 -6.07
CA PHE A 464 -3.15 7.57 -6.23
C PHE A 464 -4.66 7.35 -5.98
N GLU A 465 -5.24 6.32 -6.58
CA GLU A 465 -6.65 5.98 -6.40
C GLU A 465 -6.96 5.47 -4.99
N VAL A 466 -6.06 4.72 -4.35
CA VAL A 466 -6.19 4.35 -2.93
C VAL A 466 -6.26 5.59 -2.05
N PHE A 467 -5.34 6.54 -2.22
CA PHE A 467 -5.33 7.77 -1.41
C PHE A 467 -6.59 8.61 -1.64
N LYS A 468 -7.03 8.74 -2.88
CA LYS A 468 -8.33 9.36 -3.20
C LYS A 468 -9.49 8.66 -2.48
N TYR A 469 -9.54 7.34 -2.60
CA TYR A 469 -10.63 6.52 -2.03
C TYR A 469 -10.73 6.66 -0.51
N ILE A 470 -9.59 6.64 0.20
CA ILE A 470 -9.58 6.80 1.66
C ILE A 470 -9.83 8.23 2.12
N GLY A 471 -9.89 9.20 1.21
CA GLY A 471 -10.32 10.57 1.45
C GLY A 471 -9.20 11.59 1.55
N VAL A 472 -8.03 11.32 0.99
CA VAL A 472 -7.04 12.36 0.74
C VAL A 472 -7.61 13.27 -0.36
N PRO A 473 -7.72 14.59 -0.14
CA PRO A 473 -8.12 15.51 -1.19
C PRO A 473 -7.15 15.44 -2.38
N VAL A 474 -7.66 15.50 -3.60
CA VAL A 474 -6.82 15.34 -4.81
C VAL A 474 -5.73 16.41 -4.88
N ASP A 475 -6.02 17.64 -4.48
CA ASP A 475 -5.06 18.75 -4.39
C ASP A 475 -4.02 18.56 -3.26
N GLU A 476 -4.24 17.60 -2.37
CA GLU A 476 -3.30 17.20 -1.32
C GLU A 476 -2.51 15.92 -1.66
N ILE A 477 -2.73 15.34 -2.84
CA ILE A 477 -1.89 14.27 -3.38
C ILE A 477 -0.83 14.90 -4.29
N GLY A 478 0.41 14.98 -3.81
CA GLY A 478 1.55 15.42 -4.61
C GLY A 478 2.06 14.31 -5.51
N TYR A 479 2.49 14.64 -6.72
CA TYR A 479 3.08 13.69 -7.67
C TYR A 479 4.16 14.37 -8.50
N ASN A 480 5.04 13.60 -9.11
CA ASN A 480 6.18 14.12 -9.86
C ASN A 480 5.85 14.57 -11.30
N GLN A 481 4.61 14.76 -11.63
CA GLN A 481 4.10 15.24 -12.91
C GLN A 481 4.80 14.61 -14.14
N PRO A 482 4.47 13.35 -14.48
CA PRO A 482 4.71 12.92 -15.86
C PRO A 482 3.92 13.85 -16.82
N ALA A 483 4.47 14.10 -17.98
CA ALA A 483 4.06 15.18 -18.85
C ALA A 483 2.53 15.41 -18.91
N GLY A 484 2.08 16.52 -18.37
CA GLY A 484 0.87 17.15 -18.80
C GLY A 484 -0.43 16.87 -18.08
N VAL A 485 -0.44 16.54 -16.79
CA VAL A 485 -1.68 16.58 -16.01
C VAL A 485 -2.27 17.97 -16.05
N LYS A 486 -3.49 18.07 -16.55
CA LYS A 486 -4.17 19.33 -16.85
C LYS A 486 -5.33 19.62 -15.93
N TYR A 487 -5.95 18.58 -15.38
CA TYR A 487 -7.15 18.68 -14.55
C TYR A 487 -6.89 18.17 -13.14
N PRO A 488 -7.45 18.85 -12.09
CA PRO A 488 -7.21 18.44 -10.69
C PRO A 488 -7.66 17.02 -10.33
N THR A 489 -8.60 16.46 -11.11
CA THR A 489 -9.13 15.11 -10.91
C THR A 489 -8.45 14.05 -11.75
N GLU A 490 -7.56 14.46 -12.65
CA GLU A 490 -6.88 13.56 -13.57
C GLU A 490 -5.84 12.72 -12.83
N ASN A 491 -5.82 11.41 -13.10
CA ASN A 491 -4.78 10.54 -12.57
C ASN A 491 -3.50 10.72 -13.40
N PRO A 492 -2.40 11.19 -12.81
CA PRO A 492 -1.16 11.46 -13.55
C PRO A 492 -0.49 10.21 -14.11
N TRP A 493 -0.90 9.01 -13.68
CA TRP A 493 -0.40 7.71 -14.13
C TRP A 493 -1.45 6.90 -14.91
N GLY A 494 -2.60 7.51 -15.19
CA GLY A 494 -3.70 6.89 -15.94
C GLY A 494 -3.47 6.76 -17.43
#